data_c4565dbe85c55af3eed87bcfab225302
#
_entry.id   c4565dbe85c55af3eed87bcfab225302
#
_cell.length_a   1.000
_cell.length_b   1.000
_cell.length_c   1.000
_cell.angle_alpha   90.00
_cell.angle_beta   90.00
_cell.angle_gamma   90.00
#
_symmetry.space_group_name_H-M   'P 1'
#
loop_
_entity.id
_entity.type
_entity.pdbx_description
1 polymer ?
#
loop_
_entity_poly.entity_id
_entity_poly.type
_entity_poly.pdbx_seq_one_letter_code
_entity_poly.pdbx_strand_id
1 'polypeptide(L)'
;MKDLFDKIVDNKGPLGKYASIAEGYFAFPKLEGPIGNRMIFNGKEVVTWSVNDYLGLANHPEIREVDLEAAKKYGSAYPMGARLMSGHTEFHEKLENELATFVSKEKAYVLNFGYQGILSTIDSLVSKNDVIVYDIDAHACIVDGVRLHIGKRFTYQHNDIDSLCLNLERATKIAEKTGGGILVISEGVFGMRGEQGKIKEIAALKSKFKFRFLVDDAHGFGTLGDTGAGAGEEQGVQDQIDVYFATFAKSMASTGAFIAADSMIIDFLKYNMRSQVFAKSLQLQLVIGALKRLDMLRTRPEIRTKLWRNVKALQSGLKDQEFDLGTTQSCVTPVFLKGSIQAVSYTHLTLPTTGSV
;
A
#
# COMPACT_ATOMS: atom_id res chain seq x y z
N MET A 1 12.85 -11.07 -39.00
CA MET A 1 12.33 -10.31 -37.85
C MET A 1 11.39 -11.25 -37.11
N LYS A 2 11.55 -11.44 -35.77
CA LYS A 2 10.61 -12.25 -34.99
C LYS A 2 9.31 -11.46 -34.82
N ASP A 3 8.17 -12.16 -34.83
CA ASP A 3 6.88 -11.58 -34.48
C ASP A 3 6.87 -11.09 -33.01
N LEU A 4 6.02 -10.10 -32.71
CA LEU A 4 5.92 -9.55 -31.36
C LEU A 4 5.56 -10.62 -30.34
N PHE A 5 4.73 -11.57 -30.70
CA PHE A 5 4.23 -12.62 -29.82
C PHE A 5 5.16 -13.85 -29.73
N ASP A 6 6.05 -14.08 -30.72
CA ASP A 6 7.01 -15.19 -30.65
C ASP A 6 7.86 -15.17 -29.38
N LYS A 7 8.24 -13.97 -28.91
CA LYS A 7 9.00 -13.81 -27.68
C LYS A 7 8.23 -14.15 -26.40
N ILE A 8 6.89 -14.16 -26.44
CA ILE A 8 6.05 -14.48 -25.26
C ILE A 8 6.17 -15.97 -24.94
N VAL A 9 6.37 -16.82 -25.95
CA VAL A 9 6.55 -18.27 -25.78
C VAL A 9 7.78 -18.57 -24.92
N ASP A 10 8.86 -17.84 -25.16
CA ASP A 10 10.15 -18.04 -24.48
C ASP A 10 10.27 -17.23 -23.18
N ASN A 11 9.60 -16.08 -23.09
CA ASN A 11 9.65 -15.18 -21.93
C ASN A 11 8.29 -15.11 -21.21
N LYS A 12 8.10 -15.98 -20.27
CA LYS A 12 6.88 -16.06 -19.45
C LYS A 12 6.84 -15.02 -18.30
N GLY A 13 7.79 -14.08 -18.26
CA GLY A 13 7.93 -13.12 -17.18
C GLY A 13 8.45 -13.72 -15.86
N PRO A 14 8.58 -12.90 -14.81
CA PRO A 14 9.23 -13.32 -13.55
C PRO A 14 8.57 -14.53 -12.88
N LEU A 15 7.25 -14.63 -12.94
CA LEU A 15 6.47 -15.69 -12.29
C LEU A 15 6.03 -16.78 -13.26
N GLY A 16 6.00 -16.51 -14.55
CA GLY A 16 5.48 -17.44 -15.57
C GLY A 16 6.25 -18.75 -15.68
N LYS A 17 7.55 -18.75 -15.33
CA LYS A 17 8.37 -19.97 -15.26
C LYS A 17 7.86 -21.01 -14.25
N TYR A 18 7.07 -20.55 -13.28
CA TYR A 18 6.49 -21.40 -12.23
C TYR A 18 5.04 -21.80 -12.50
N ALA A 19 4.43 -21.33 -13.61
CA ALA A 19 3.02 -21.54 -13.90
C ALA A 19 2.60 -23.01 -13.84
N SER A 20 3.41 -23.93 -14.40
CA SER A 20 3.10 -25.36 -14.44
C SER A 20 3.01 -26.04 -13.06
N ILE A 21 3.66 -25.49 -12.05
CA ILE A 21 3.67 -26.03 -10.67
C ILE A 21 2.84 -25.20 -9.70
N ALA A 22 2.58 -23.94 -10.02
CA ALA A 22 1.97 -23.00 -9.10
C ALA A 22 0.49 -22.72 -9.39
N GLU A 23 0.06 -22.88 -10.64
CA GLU A 23 -1.30 -22.54 -11.08
C GLU A 23 -2.37 -23.37 -10.36
N GLY A 24 -3.38 -22.68 -9.86
CA GLY A 24 -4.49 -23.31 -9.13
C GLY A 24 -4.16 -23.72 -7.70
N TYR A 25 -2.91 -23.53 -7.24
CA TYR A 25 -2.49 -23.85 -5.89
C TYR A 25 -1.78 -22.66 -5.21
N PHE A 26 -0.61 -22.26 -5.69
CA PHE A 26 0.13 -21.09 -5.16
C PHE A 26 -0.21 -19.81 -5.92
N ALA A 27 -0.45 -19.93 -7.22
CA ALA A 27 -0.91 -18.86 -8.09
C ALA A 27 -2.36 -19.12 -8.47
N PHE A 28 -3.18 -18.09 -8.33
CA PHE A 28 -4.62 -18.14 -8.66
C PHE A 28 -5.42 -19.23 -7.92
N PRO A 29 -5.21 -19.45 -6.60
CA PRO A 29 -6.01 -20.41 -5.82
C PRO A 29 -7.48 -19.98 -5.84
N LYS A 30 -8.39 -20.92 -6.03
CA LYS A 30 -9.84 -20.65 -5.95
C LYS A 30 -10.29 -20.89 -4.51
N LEU A 31 -10.39 -19.80 -3.75
CA LEU A 31 -10.92 -19.82 -2.39
C LEU A 31 -12.42 -19.56 -2.43
N GLU A 32 -13.19 -20.31 -1.65
CA GLU A 32 -14.65 -20.24 -1.61
C GLU A 32 -15.13 -19.86 -0.21
N GLY A 33 -16.36 -19.33 -0.14
CA GLY A 33 -17.01 -18.91 1.09
C GLY A 33 -16.75 -17.44 1.43
N PRO A 34 -17.28 -16.95 2.55
CA PRO A 34 -17.03 -15.61 3.04
C PRO A 34 -15.55 -15.42 3.35
N ILE A 35 -15.02 -14.22 3.03
CA ILE A 35 -13.63 -13.88 3.35
C ILE A 35 -13.39 -13.97 4.86
N GLY A 36 -12.29 -14.59 5.28
CA GLY A 36 -11.94 -14.74 6.67
C GLY A 36 -10.63 -15.51 6.88
N ASN A 37 -10.33 -15.78 8.13
CA ASN A 37 -9.16 -16.57 8.52
C ASN A 37 -9.27 -18.06 8.16
N ARG A 38 -10.50 -18.52 7.83
CA ARG A 38 -10.79 -19.86 7.32
C ARG A 38 -11.67 -19.74 6.08
N MET A 39 -11.27 -20.43 5.02
CA MET A 39 -12.00 -20.49 3.75
C MET A 39 -11.94 -21.92 3.19
N ILE A 40 -12.73 -22.20 2.17
CA ILE A 40 -12.72 -23.50 1.51
C ILE A 40 -11.77 -23.46 0.33
N PHE A 41 -10.88 -24.45 0.25
CA PHE A 41 -9.98 -24.67 -0.87
C PHE A 41 -10.02 -26.15 -1.29
N ASN A 42 -10.37 -26.42 -2.53
CA ASN A 42 -10.55 -27.79 -3.04
C ASN A 42 -11.45 -28.67 -2.16
N GLY A 43 -12.58 -28.09 -1.69
CA GLY A 43 -13.57 -28.77 -0.86
C GLY A 43 -13.15 -29.00 0.61
N LYS A 44 -12.01 -28.45 1.05
CA LYS A 44 -11.52 -28.58 2.42
C LYS A 44 -11.41 -27.20 3.07
N GLU A 45 -11.74 -27.10 4.36
CA GLU A 45 -11.48 -25.91 5.13
C GLU A 45 -9.98 -25.74 5.38
N VAL A 46 -9.45 -24.56 5.08
CA VAL A 46 -8.05 -24.18 5.27
C VAL A 46 -7.92 -22.87 6.02
N VAL A 47 -6.82 -22.70 6.75
CA VAL A 47 -6.45 -21.40 7.34
C VAL A 47 -5.85 -20.53 6.23
N THR A 48 -6.40 -19.33 6.07
CA THR A 48 -6.03 -18.40 5.01
C THR A 48 -5.02 -17.37 5.51
N TRP A 49 -3.78 -17.44 5.00
CA TRP A 49 -2.68 -16.55 5.39
C TRP A 49 -2.42 -15.39 4.40
N SER A 50 -3.04 -15.43 3.22
CA SER A 50 -2.80 -14.48 2.13
C SER A 50 -3.77 -13.29 2.08
N VAL A 51 -4.61 -13.12 3.10
CA VAL A 51 -5.62 -12.07 3.15
C VAL A 51 -5.08 -10.83 3.87
N ASN A 52 -5.16 -9.66 3.22
CA ASN A 52 -4.70 -8.39 3.79
C ASN A 52 -5.74 -7.71 4.71
N ASP A 53 -6.65 -8.46 5.31
CA ASP A 53 -7.66 -7.96 6.24
C ASP A 53 -7.08 -7.83 7.66
N TYR A 54 -6.09 -6.94 7.82
CA TYR A 54 -5.28 -6.82 9.05
C TYR A 54 -6.12 -6.60 10.31
N LEU A 55 -7.20 -5.85 10.21
CA LEU A 55 -8.05 -5.48 11.33
C LEU A 55 -9.32 -6.31 11.44
N GLY A 56 -9.55 -7.27 10.52
CA GLY A 56 -10.75 -8.11 10.50
C GLY A 56 -12.02 -7.36 10.11
N LEU A 57 -11.90 -6.31 9.30
CA LEU A 57 -13.04 -5.46 8.91
C LEU A 57 -13.83 -6.00 7.71
N ALA A 58 -13.27 -6.91 6.92
CA ALA A 58 -13.91 -7.42 5.70
C ALA A 58 -15.27 -8.07 5.93
N ASN A 59 -15.43 -8.75 7.07
CA ASN A 59 -16.70 -9.41 7.47
C ASN A 59 -17.32 -8.81 8.74
N HIS A 60 -16.89 -7.61 9.15
CA HIS A 60 -17.44 -6.99 10.34
C HIS A 60 -18.94 -6.67 10.14
N PRO A 61 -19.86 -7.10 11.05
CA PRO A 61 -21.31 -6.98 10.86
C PRO A 61 -21.74 -5.54 10.54
N GLU A 62 -21.30 -4.56 11.32
CA GLU A 62 -21.65 -3.15 11.11
C GLU A 62 -21.15 -2.61 9.77
N ILE A 63 -19.99 -3.07 9.28
CA ILE A 63 -19.45 -2.68 7.97
C ILE A 63 -20.35 -3.26 6.87
N ARG A 64 -20.69 -4.54 6.96
CA ARG A 64 -21.56 -5.20 5.99
C ARG A 64 -22.94 -4.55 5.91
N GLU A 65 -23.49 -4.16 7.05
CA GLU A 65 -24.76 -3.44 7.11
C GLU A 65 -24.67 -2.09 6.38
N VAL A 66 -23.67 -1.28 6.68
CA VAL A 66 -23.46 0.01 6.03
C VAL A 66 -23.23 -0.13 4.52
N ASP A 67 -22.37 -1.09 4.11
CA ASP A 67 -22.09 -1.35 2.70
C ASP A 67 -23.39 -1.79 1.96
N LEU A 68 -24.23 -2.64 2.58
CA LEU A 68 -25.50 -3.10 2.03
C LEU A 68 -26.52 -1.96 1.90
N GLU A 69 -26.68 -1.15 2.93
CA GLU A 69 -27.62 -0.01 2.91
C GLU A 69 -27.21 1.04 1.88
N ALA A 70 -25.89 1.32 1.78
CA ALA A 70 -25.37 2.21 0.75
C ALA A 70 -25.62 1.65 -0.67
N ALA A 71 -25.42 0.35 -0.88
CA ALA A 71 -25.69 -0.31 -2.15
C ALA A 71 -27.18 -0.32 -2.50
N LYS A 72 -28.07 -0.55 -1.53
CA LYS A 72 -29.52 -0.45 -1.72
C LYS A 72 -29.94 0.94 -2.16
N LYS A 73 -29.41 1.99 -1.50
CA LYS A 73 -29.83 3.37 -1.74
C LYS A 73 -29.30 3.94 -3.06
N TYR A 74 -28.04 3.66 -3.37
CA TYR A 74 -27.33 4.33 -4.48
C TYR A 74 -26.99 3.38 -5.64
N GLY A 75 -27.14 2.08 -5.46
CA GLY A 75 -26.68 1.08 -6.43
C GLY A 75 -25.16 0.98 -6.47
N SER A 76 -24.67 -0.04 -7.19
CA SER A 76 -23.23 -0.31 -7.31
C SER A 76 -22.50 0.54 -8.35
N ALA A 77 -23.24 1.24 -9.21
CA ALA A 77 -22.66 1.99 -10.32
C ALA A 77 -22.48 3.49 -10.06
N TYR A 78 -23.15 4.03 -9.06
CA TYR A 78 -23.12 5.45 -8.74
C TYR A 78 -21.78 5.88 -8.11
N PRO A 79 -21.23 7.07 -8.49
CA PRO A 79 -21.61 7.95 -9.58
C PRO A 79 -21.04 7.48 -10.92
N MET A 80 -21.70 7.79 -12.03
CA MET A 80 -21.30 7.33 -13.38
C MET A 80 -20.31 8.23 -14.10
N GLY A 81 -19.76 9.24 -13.45
CA GLY A 81 -18.80 10.19 -14.03
C GLY A 81 -17.44 10.18 -13.34
N ALA A 82 -16.47 10.81 -13.99
CA ALA A 82 -15.20 11.17 -13.34
C ALA A 82 -15.41 12.27 -12.30
N ARG A 83 -14.49 12.35 -11.32
CA ARG A 83 -14.53 13.39 -10.26
C ARG A 83 -14.60 14.80 -10.83
N LEU A 84 -13.89 15.05 -11.94
CA LEU A 84 -13.85 16.35 -12.61
C LEU A 84 -15.23 16.79 -13.14
N MET A 85 -16.13 15.85 -13.48
CA MET A 85 -17.41 16.15 -14.12
C MET A 85 -18.60 15.92 -13.18
N SER A 86 -19.10 14.70 -13.11
CA SER A 86 -20.31 14.35 -12.37
C SER A 86 -20.08 13.30 -11.28
N GLY A 87 -18.85 12.89 -11.06
CA GLY A 87 -18.49 11.84 -10.11
C GLY A 87 -18.08 12.34 -8.72
N HIS A 88 -18.16 13.66 -8.47
CA HIS A 88 -17.87 14.26 -7.18
C HIS A 88 -19.12 14.38 -6.32
N THR A 89 -19.07 13.92 -5.07
CA THR A 89 -20.19 13.96 -4.15
C THR A 89 -19.79 14.49 -2.78
N GLU A 90 -20.75 14.95 -1.99
CA GLU A 90 -20.54 15.38 -0.59
C GLU A 90 -19.87 14.30 0.27
N PHE A 91 -20.12 13.01 0.00
CA PHE A 91 -19.48 11.90 0.73
C PHE A 91 -18.00 11.76 0.38
N HIS A 92 -17.61 12.04 -0.85
CA HIS A 92 -16.19 12.10 -1.22
C HIS A 92 -15.49 13.22 -0.46
N GLU A 93 -16.06 14.43 -0.43
CA GLU A 93 -15.50 15.55 0.32
C GLU A 93 -15.42 15.25 1.81
N LYS A 94 -16.47 14.67 2.38
CA LYS A 94 -16.48 14.28 3.78
C LYS A 94 -15.37 13.27 4.07
N LEU A 95 -15.22 12.21 3.26
CA LEU A 95 -14.17 11.22 3.44
C LEU A 95 -12.78 11.84 3.32
N GLU A 96 -12.56 12.73 2.36
CA GLU A 96 -11.29 13.45 2.17
C GLU A 96 -10.93 14.31 3.39
N ASN A 97 -11.87 15.06 3.93
CA ASN A 97 -11.68 15.88 5.12
C ASN A 97 -11.37 15.03 6.36
N GLU A 98 -12.10 13.92 6.54
CA GLU A 98 -11.89 13.00 7.65
C GLU A 98 -10.52 12.27 7.55
N LEU A 99 -10.11 11.88 6.35
CA LEU A 99 -8.80 11.26 6.09
C LEU A 99 -7.66 12.26 6.34
N ALA A 100 -7.78 13.49 5.83
CA ALA A 100 -6.79 14.55 6.05
C ALA A 100 -6.57 14.79 7.55
N THR A 101 -7.67 14.94 8.31
CA THR A 101 -7.64 15.08 9.77
C THR A 101 -6.98 13.89 10.43
N PHE A 102 -7.33 12.66 10.01
CA PHE A 102 -6.82 11.43 10.62
C PHE A 102 -5.30 11.27 10.47
N VAL A 103 -4.75 11.68 9.33
CA VAL A 103 -3.30 11.62 9.07
C VAL A 103 -2.59 12.97 9.28
N SER A 104 -3.24 13.93 9.95
CA SER A 104 -2.67 15.23 10.29
C SER A 104 -2.08 15.98 9.09
N LYS A 105 -2.85 16.04 7.99
CA LYS A 105 -2.54 16.81 6.78
C LYS A 105 -3.64 17.85 6.51
N GLU A 106 -3.32 18.89 5.73
CA GLU A 106 -4.28 19.94 5.43
C GLU A 106 -5.42 19.46 4.54
N LYS A 107 -5.12 18.58 3.57
CA LYS A 107 -6.08 18.12 2.59
C LYS A 107 -5.79 16.70 2.13
N ALA A 108 -6.82 15.96 1.75
CA ALA A 108 -6.68 14.66 1.11
C ALA A 108 -7.47 14.59 -0.20
N TYR A 109 -7.14 13.61 -1.03
CA TYR A 109 -7.86 13.29 -2.26
C TYR A 109 -8.01 11.79 -2.39
N VAL A 110 -9.27 11.33 -2.49
CA VAL A 110 -9.62 9.91 -2.63
C VAL A 110 -9.38 9.44 -4.06
N LEU A 111 -8.76 8.28 -4.19
CA LEU A 111 -8.34 7.64 -5.43
C LEU A 111 -9.04 6.30 -5.61
N ASN A 112 -9.22 5.87 -6.87
CA ASN A 112 -9.94 4.64 -7.20
C ASN A 112 -9.19 3.37 -6.77
N PHE A 113 -7.86 3.34 -6.95
CA PHE A 113 -7.01 2.18 -6.66
C PHE A 113 -5.63 2.62 -6.17
N GLY A 114 -5.03 1.83 -5.27
CA GLY A 114 -3.72 2.12 -4.71
C GLY A 114 -2.61 2.13 -5.76
N TYR A 115 -2.50 1.06 -6.55
CA TYR A 115 -1.46 0.93 -7.57
C TYR A 115 -1.47 2.08 -8.57
N GLN A 116 -2.63 2.35 -9.15
CA GLN A 116 -2.81 3.42 -10.12
C GLN A 116 -2.66 4.80 -9.47
N GLY A 117 -3.07 4.93 -8.22
CA GLY A 117 -3.00 6.17 -7.46
C GLY A 117 -1.56 6.64 -7.24
N ILE A 118 -0.71 5.77 -6.68
CA ILE A 118 0.69 6.13 -6.42
C ILE A 118 1.47 6.40 -7.71
N LEU A 119 1.26 5.55 -8.74
CA LEU A 119 1.84 5.73 -10.06
C LEU A 119 1.51 7.12 -10.63
N SER A 120 0.23 7.49 -10.62
CA SER A 120 -0.23 8.79 -11.14
C SER A 120 0.20 9.96 -10.26
N THR A 121 0.33 9.77 -8.96
CA THR A 121 0.85 10.78 -8.05
C THR A 121 2.30 11.12 -8.42
N ILE A 122 3.15 10.11 -8.59
CA ILE A 122 4.54 10.30 -8.98
C ILE A 122 4.62 11.00 -10.35
N ASP A 123 3.92 10.47 -11.38
CA ASP A 123 3.91 11.01 -12.72
C ASP A 123 3.46 12.49 -12.76
N SER A 124 2.47 12.86 -11.93
CA SER A 124 1.95 14.22 -11.90
C SER A 124 2.84 15.22 -11.15
N LEU A 125 3.62 14.76 -10.16
CA LEU A 125 4.44 15.64 -9.32
C LEU A 125 5.78 16.03 -9.96
N VAL A 126 6.32 15.21 -10.86
CA VAL A 126 7.67 15.38 -11.38
C VAL A 126 7.68 15.72 -12.86
N SER A 127 8.65 16.54 -13.27
CA SER A 127 8.92 16.94 -14.64
C SER A 127 10.31 16.44 -15.08
N LYS A 128 10.61 16.56 -16.37
CA LYS A 128 11.89 16.09 -16.95
C LYS A 128 13.15 16.66 -16.26
N ASN A 129 13.02 17.80 -15.59
CA ASN A 129 14.14 18.48 -14.93
C ASN A 129 14.37 18.01 -13.50
N ASP A 130 13.36 17.32 -12.91
CA ASP A 130 13.40 16.85 -11.54
C ASP A 130 14.16 15.53 -11.41
N VAL A 131 14.55 15.19 -10.19
CA VAL A 131 15.26 13.96 -9.87
C VAL A 131 14.48 13.16 -8.87
N ILE A 132 14.30 11.87 -9.11
CA ILE A 132 13.69 10.94 -8.16
C ILE A 132 14.77 10.12 -7.48
N VAL A 133 14.71 9.98 -6.16
CA VAL A 133 15.54 9.06 -5.36
C VAL A 133 14.60 8.13 -4.56
N TYR A 134 14.71 6.83 -4.74
CA TYR A 134 13.79 5.88 -4.13
C TYR A 134 14.47 4.60 -3.63
N ASP A 135 13.88 3.92 -2.66
CA ASP A 135 14.39 2.67 -2.12
C ASP A 135 14.38 1.56 -3.18
N ILE A 136 15.45 0.76 -3.24
CA ILE A 136 15.58 -0.31 -4.25
C ILE A 136 14.51 -1.41 -4.08
N ASP A 137 14.02 -1.63 -2.86
CA ASP A 137 12.97 -2.61 -2.54
C ASP A 137 11.56 -2.00 -2.59
N ALA A 138 11.40 -0.78 -3.13
CA ALA A 138 10.10 -0.13 -3.28
C ALA A 138 9.10 -0.98 -4.08
N HIS A 139 7.83 -0.91 -3.69
CA HIS A 139 6.74 -1.65 -4.32
C HIS A 139 6.63 -1.37 -5.83
N ALA A 140 6.17 -2.36 -6.57
CA ALA A 140 6.07 -2.29 -8.04
C ALA A 140 5.31 -1.05 -8.56
N CYS A 141 4.31 -0.55 -7.84
CA CYS A 141 3.58 0.66 -8.23
C CYS A 141 4.45 1.93 -8.19
N ILE A 142 5.38 2.02 -7.23
CA ILE A 142 6.37 3.10 -7.14
C ILE A 142 7.35 2.95 -8.30
N VAL A 143 7.90 1.75 -8.50
CA VAL A 143 8.82 1.47 -9.61
C VAL A 143 8.21 1.82 -10.96
N ASP A 144 6.95 1.45 -11.21
CA ASP A 144 6.26 1.77 -12.46
C ASP A 144 5.98 3.28 -12.60
N GLY A 145 5.60 3.96 -11.51
CA GLY A 145 5.49 5.42 -11.50
C GLY A 145 6.82 6.12 -11.83
N VAL A 146 7.91 5.65 -11.21
CA VAL A 146 9.27 6.14 -11.49
C VAL A 146 9.72 5.84 -12.93
N ARG A 147 9.27 4.73 -13.52
CA ARG A 147 9.60 4.40 -14.93
C ARG A 147 8.95 5.34 -15.95
N LEU A 148 7.82 5.97 -15.63
CA LEU A 148 7.21 6.99 -16.48
C LEU A 148 8.02 8.28 -16.50
N HIS A 149 8.81 8.53 -15.46
CA HIS A 149 9.63 9.73 -15.36
C HIS A 149 10.78 9.72 -16.40
N ILE A 150 10.84 10.75 -17.23
CA ILE A 150 11.85 10.90 -18.29
C ILE A 150 13.15 11.60 -17.83
N GLY A 151 13.16 12.15 -16.62
CA GLY A 151 14.33 12.76 -15.99
C GLY A 151 15.24 11.74 -15.31
N LYS A 152 16.13 12.24 -14.46
CA LYS A 152 17.07 11.38 -13.73
C LYS A 152 16.42 10.72 -12.53
N ARG A 153 16.80 9.47 -12.28
CA ARG A 153 16.35 8.69 -11.14
C ARG A 153 17.48 7.85 -10.59
N PHE A 154 17.50 7.71 -9.25
CA PHE A 154 18.48 6.92 -8.52
C PHE A 154 17.77 6.01 -7.54
N THR A 155 18.27 4.79 -7.36
CA THR A 155 17.90 3.91 -6.27
C THR A 155 18.93 4.03 -5.16
N TYR A 156 18.50 4.00 -3.91
CA TYR A 156 19.40 3.76 -2.78
C TYR A 156 19.18 2.35 -2.21
N GLN A 157 20.19 1.80 -1.55
CA GLN A 157 20.12 0.48 -0.96
C GLN A 157 19.05 0.46 0.13
N HIS A 158 18.36 -0.68 0.27
CA HIS A 158 17.22 -0.81 1.16
C HIS A 158 17.52 -0.34 2.59
N ASN A 159 16.74 0.64 3.06
CA ASN A 159 16.88 1.26 4.38
C ASN A 159 18.29 1.74 4.73
N ASP A 160 19.13 2.06 3.74
CA ASP A 160 20.50 2.52 3.92
C ASP A 160 20.59 4.05 3.75
N ILE A 161 20.75 4.74 4.88
CA ILE A 161 20.79 6.21 4.92
C ILE A 161 22.08 6.75 4.28
N ASP A 162 23.21 6.06 4.38
CA ASP A 162 24.46 6.50 3.75
C ASP A 162 24.35 6.40 2.23
N SER A 163 23.77 5.30 1.72
CA SER A 163 23.44 5.15 0.30
C SER A 163 22.48 6.24 -0.18
N LEU A 164 21.48 6.60 0.63
CA LEU A 164 20.55 7.70 0.33
C LEU A 164 21.29 9.04 0.27
N CYS A 165 22.17 9.34 1.24
CA CYS A 165 22.96 10.57 1.26
C CYS A 165 23.81 10.70 0.00
N LEU A 166 24.53 9.66 -0.42
CA LEU A 166 25.33 9.65 -1.64
C LEU A 166 24.49 9.95 -2.89
N ASN A 167 23.27 9.40 -2.96
CA ASN A 167 22.38 9.65 -4.08
C ASN A 167 21.72 11.05 -4.01
N LEU A 168 21.48 11.60 -2.82
CA LEU A 168 21.03 12.98 -2.66
C LEU A 168 22.09 13.99 -3.08
N GLU A 169 23.38 13.75 -2.79
CA GLU A 169 24.48 14.59 -3.30
C GLU A 169 24.54 14.62 -4.83
N ARG A 170 24.35 13.46 -5.48
CA ARG A 170 24.28 13.37 -6.94
C ARG A 170 23.04 14.07 -7.49
N ALA A 171 21.89 13.85 -6.86
CA ALA A 171 20.61 14.46 -7.25
C ALA A 171 20.67 15.99 -7.14
N THR A 172 21.26 16.53 -6.06
CA THR A 172 21.42 17.97 -5.84
C THR A 172 22.21 18.62 -6.97
N LYS A 173 23.37 18.05 -7.37
CA LYS A 173 24.18 18.56 -8.48
C LYS A 173 23.41 18.59 -9.81
N ILE A 174 22.52 17.62 -10.02
CA ILE A 174 21.70 17.57 -11.24
C ILE A 174 20.58 18.59 -11.16
N ALA A 175 19.84 18.64 -10.04
CA ALA A 175 18.73 19.56 -9.83
C ALA A 175 19.19 21.03 -9.95
N GLU A 176 20.36 21.38 -9.39
CA GLU A 176 20.97 22.71 -9.54
C GLU A 176 21.26 23.03 -11.02
N LYS A 177 21.77 22.07 -11.78
CA LYS A 177 22.07 22.24 -13.20
C LYS A 177 20.81 22.35 -14.07
N THR A 178 19.75 21.60 -13.75
CA THR A 178 18.52 21.54 -14.54
C THR A 178 17.48 22.56 -14.14
N GLY A 179 17.63 23.17 -12.96
CA GLY A 179 16.62 24.03 -12.34
C GLY A 179 15.41 23.23 -11.79
N GLY A 180 15.56 21.92 -11.57
CA GLY A 180 14.52 21.03 -11.05
C GLY A 180 14.55 20.87 -9.54
N GLY A 181 13.66 20.03 -9.03
CA GLY A 181 13.57 19.60 -7.64
C GLY A 181 14.01 18.16 -7.44
N ILE A 182 13.94 17.70 -6.19
CA ILE A 182 14.24 16.30 -5.81
C ILE A 182 13.01 15.73 -5.09
N LEU A 183 12.55 14.57 -5.54
CA LEU A 183 11.53 13.76 -4.86
C LEU A 183 12.19 12.51 -4.27
N VAL A 184 12.15 12.37 -2.94
CA VAL A 184 12.53 11.13 -2.25
C VAL A 184 11.27 10.31 -2.01
N ILE A 185 11.33 9.00 -2.26
CA ILE A 185 10.22 8.08 -2.07
C ILE A 185 10.68 6.91 -1.21
N SER A 186 9.90 6.60 -0.16
CA SER A 186 10.05 5.40 0.66
C SER A 186 8.69 4.83 1.02
N GLU A 187 8.69 3.65 1.63
CA GLU A 187 7.47 3.06 2.20
C GLU A 187 7.45 3.21 3.72
N GLY A 188 6.25 3.35 4.30
CA GLY A 188 6.09 3.30 5.75
C GLY A 188 6.41 1.91 6.29
N VAL A 189 5.92 0.87 5.58
CA VAL A 189 6.25 -0.53 5.82
C VAL A 189 6.44 -1.23 4.49
N PHE A 190 7.56 -1.90 4.32
CA PHE A 190 7.89 -2.72 3.16
C PHE A 190 7.17 -4.08 3.24
N GLY A 191 6.15 -4.26 2.38
CA GLY A 191 5.22 -5.38 2.49
C GLY A 191 5.83 -6.78 2.37
N MET A 192 6.95 -6.95 1.66
CA MET A 192 7.61 -8.26 1.50
C MET A 192 8.52 -8.62 2.67
N ARG A 193 8.94 -7.64 3.48
CA ARG A 193 9.88 -7.82 4.59
C ARG A 193 9.24 -7.58 5.96
N GLY A 194 8.11 -6.87 6.00
CA GLY A 194 7.51 -6.41 7.24
C GLY A 194 8.32 -5.35 7.99
N GLU A 195 9.41 -4.87 7.40
CA GLU A 195 10.28 -3.84 7.95
C GLU A 195 9.65 -2.46 7.82
N GLN A 196 9.79 -1.62 8.82
CA GLN A 196 9.46 -0.21 8.69
C GLN A 196 10.54 0.52 7.87
N GLY A 197 10.10 1.46 7.04
CA GLY A 197 11.01 2.43 6.43
C GLY A 197 11.63 3.34 7.49
N LYS A 198 12.84 3.78 7.29
CA LYS A 198 13.55 4.75 8.16
C LYS A 198 13.04 6.17 7.92
N ILE A 199 11.73 6.38 8.15
CA ILE A 199 11.03 7.63 7.82
C ILE A 199 11.60 8.81 8.60
N LYS A 200 11.89 8.60 9.89
CA LYS A 200 12.49 9.61 10.77
C LYS A 200 13.89 10.03 10.31
N GLU A 201 14.73 9.07 9.99
CA GLU A 201 16.10 9.34 9.52
C GLU A 201 16.10 10.03 8.16
N ILE A 202 15.21 9.61 7.24
CA ILE A 202 15.04 10.26 5.93
C ILE A 202 14.56 11.70 6.13
N ALA A 203 13.55 11.94 6.96
CA ALA A 203 13.04 13.26 7.26
C ALA A 203 14.12 14.18 7.83
N ALA A 204 15.00 13.68 8.72
CA ALA A 204 16.09 14.44 9.30
C ALA A 204 17.09 14.96 8.24
N LEU A 205 17.22 14.29 7.10
CA LEU A 205 18.09 14.73 6.00
C LEU A 205 17.61 16.02 5.33
N LYS A 206 16.36 16.46 5.56
CA LYS A 206 15.85 17.77 5.08
C LYS A 206 16.63 18.95 5.68
N SER A 207 17.31 18.77 6.80
CA SER A 207 18.22 19.77 7.37
C SER A 207 19.50 19.96 6.53
N LYS A 208 19.90 18.96 5.73
CA LYS A 208 21.11 18.95 4.92
C LYS A 208 20.82 19.08 3.42
N PHE A 209 19.71 18.51 2.94
CA PHE A 209 19.34 18.45 1.54
C PHE A 209 17.95 19.04 1.30
N LYS A 210 17.78 19.73 0.18
CA LYS A 210 16.47 20.26 -0.24
C LYS A 210 15.76 19.22 -1.10
N PHE A 211 14.76 18.53 -0.54
CA PHE A 211 13.92 17.58 -1.26
C PHE A 211 12.50 17.56 -0.72
N ARG A 212 11.57 17.00 -1.50
CA ARG A 212 10.22 16.63 -1.04
C ARG A 212 10.15 15.14 -0.78
N PHE A 213 9.38 14.76 0.25
CA PHE A 213 9.31 13.40 0.73
C PHE A 213 7.91 12.81 0.55
N LEU A 214 7.81 11.76 -0.27
CA LEU A 214 6.61 10.95 -0.47
C LEU A 214 6.76 9.63 0.28
N VAL A 215 5.76 9.28 1.09
CA VAL A 215 5.70 8.02 1.81
C VAL A 215 4.48 7.22 1.36
N ASP A 216 4.71 6.01 0.85
CA ASP A 216 3.66 5.00 0.66
C ASP A 216 3.50 4.21 1.95
N ASP A 217 2.44 4.52 2.67
CA ASP A 217 2.13 3.89 3.96
C ASP A 217 0.98 2.88 3.85
N ALA A 218 0.91 2.17 2.74
CA ALA A 218 -0.13 1.18 2.46
C ALA A 218 -0.26 0.08 3.53
N HIS A 219 0.80 -0.27 4.22
CA HIS A 219 0.83 -1.28 5.27
C HIS A 219 0.83 -0.70 6.70
N GLY A 220 1.24 0.54 6.89
CA GLY A 220 1.26 1.20 8.20
C GLY A 220 -0.06 1.87 8.55
N PHE A 221 -0.76 2.45 7.56
CA PHE A 221 -2.07 3.09 7.77
C PHE A 221 -3.06 2.14 8.44
N GLY A 222 -3.67 2.58 9.55
CA GLY A 222 -4.60 1.81 10.37
C GLY A 222 -3.93 0.81 11.31
N THR A 223 -2.62 0.54 11.20
CA THR A 223 -1.91 -0.49 11.98
C THR A 223 -0.82 0.07 12.89
N LEU A 224 -0.12 1.12 12.48
CA LEU A 224 0.98 1.76 13.21
C LEU A 224 0.56 3.12 13.77
N GLY A 225 1.26 3.55 14.80
CA GLY A 225 1.02 4.78 15.53
C GLY A 225 -0.07 4.66 16.60
N ASP A 226 -0.10 5.61 17.53
CA ASP A 226 -1.02 5.61 18.68
C ASP A 226 -2.49 5.67 18.23
N THR A 227 -2.77 6.45 17.18
CA THR A 227 -4.12 6.59 16.61
C THR A 227 -4.36 5.66 15.42
N GLY A 228 -3.30 5.12 14.81
CA GLY A 228 -3.33 4.35 13.58
C GLY A 228 -3.10 5.21 12.33
N ALA A 229 -2.56 6.42 12.49
CA ALA A 229 -2.24 7.30 11.36
C ALA A 229 -1.03 6.84 10.54
N GLY A 230 -0.32 5.79 11.00
CA GLY A 230 0.69 5.10 10.22
C GLY A 230 2.12 5.30 10.69
N ALA A 231 3.09 4.98 9.81
CA ALA A 231 4.51 4.96 10.13
C ALA A 231 5.08 6.34 10.47
N GLY A 232 4.54 7.40 9.89
CA GLY A 232 4.95 8.76 10.22
C GLY A 232 4.58 9.16 11.65
N GLU A 233 3.39 8.76 12.12
CA GLU A 233 2.96 8.94 13.51
C GLU A 233 3.81 8.07 14.44
N GLU A 234 3.99 6.78 14.12
CA GLU A 234 4.81 5.83 14.88
C GLU A 234 6.22 6.36 15.14
N GLN A 235 6.82 7.01 14.16
CA GLN A 235 8.19 7.54 14.24
C GLN A 235 8.25 9.02 14.65
N GLY A 236 7.11 9.67 14.91
CA GLY A 236 7.01 11.04 15.40
C GLY A 236 7.41 12.12 14.38
N VAL A 237 7.20 11.86 13.08
CA VAL A 237 7.60 12.76 11.97
C VAL A 237 6.53 12.90 10.89
N GLN A 238 5.26 12.72 11.25
CA GLN A 238 4.13 12.81 10.32
C GLN A 238 4.05 14.17 9.61
N ASP A 239 4.41 15.24 10.30
CA ASP A 239 4.47 16.60 9.77
C ASP A 239 5.55 16.82 8.71
N GLN A 240 6.61 16.02 8.74
CA GLN A 240 7.75 16.11 7.82
C GLN A 240 7.57 15.33 6.51
N ILE A 241 6.51 14.54 6.40
CA ILE A 241 6.11 13.88 5.15
C ILE A 241 5.36 14.90 4.29
N ASP A 242 5.89 15.23 3.10
CA ASP A 242 5.25 16.21 2.21
C ASP A 242 4.04 15.63 1.48
N VAL A 243 4.12 14.35 1.08
CA VAL A 243 3.02 13.63 0.42
C VAL A 243 2.86 12.29 1.09
N TYR A 244 1.74 12.10 1.76
CA TYR A 244 1.34 10.85 2.40
C TYR A 244 0.39 10.09 1.49
N PHE A 245 0.64 8.81 1.28
CA PHE A 245 -0.21 7.93 0.48
C PHE A 245 -0.57 6.68 1.28
N ALA A 246 -1.83 6.22 1.17
CA ALA A 246 -2.24 4.93 1.70
C ALA A 246 -3.38 4.31 0.87
N THR A 247 -3.56 2.99 1.00
CA THR A 247 -4.61 2.23 0.32
C THR A 247 -5.69 1.74 1.28
N PHE A 248 -6.92 1.60 0.79
CA PHE A 248 -8.00 0.95 1.53
C PHE A 248 -8.00 -0.58 1.41
N ALA A 249 -7.14 -1.13 0.55
CA ALA A 249 -7.12 -2.56 0.23
C ALA A 249 -6.52 -3.46 1.31
N LYS A 250 -6.09 -2.89 2.43
CA LYS A 250 -5.43 -3.62 3.54
C LYS A 250 -6.17 -3.39 4.86
N SER A 251 -5.72 -2.53 5.73
CA SER A 251 -6.34 -2.28 7.05
C SER A 251 -7.81 -1.91 6.98
N MET A 252 -8.25 -1.21 5.94
CA MET A 252 -9.66 -0.85 5.75
C MET A 252 -10.49 -1.91 5.01
N ALA A 253 -9.91 -3.01 4.56
CA ALA A 253 -10.61 -4.11 3.88
C ALA A 253 -11.62 -3.62 2.82
N SER A 254 -11.20 -2.70 1.93
CA SER A 254 -12.03 -2.07 0.92
C SER A 254 -11.24 -1.79 -0.35
N THR A 255 -11.88 -1.23 -1.35
CA THR A 255 -11.23 -0.75 -2.58
C THR A 255 -11.10 0.75 -2.51
N GLY A 256 -9.98 1.26 -3.01
CA GLY A 256 -9.65 2.68 -3.05
C GLY A 256 -8.30 2.98 -2.43
N ALA A 257 -7.95 4.25 -2.44
CA ALA A 257 -6.74 4.78 -1.82
C ALA A 257 -6.94 6.29 -1.57
N PHE A 258 -5.97 6.93 -0.95
CA PHE A 258 -5.93 8.38 -0.85
C PHE A 258 -4.50 8.89 -0.81
N ILE A 259 -4.35 10.16 -1.19
CA ILE A 259 -3.17 10.97 -0.92
C ILE A 259 -3.56 12.11 0.00
N ALA A 260 -2.63 12.54 0.86
CA ALA A 260 -2.80 13.67 1.74
C ALA A 260 -1.53 14.51 1.80
N ALA A 261 -1.67 15.83 1.75
CA ALA A 261 -0.58 16.79 1.70
C ALA A 261 -1.09 18.19 2.04
N ASP A 262 -0.22 19.19 1.87
CA ASP A 262 -0.62 20.60 1.88
C ASP A 262 -1.68 20.87 0.79
N SER A 263 -2.57 21.83 1.05
CA SER A 263 -3.70 22.15 0.19
C SER A 263 -3.28 22.45 -1.26
N MET A 264 -2.20 23.20 -1.44
CA MET A 264 -1.67 23.54 -2.76
C MET A 264 -1.30 22.30 -3.59
N ILE A 265 -0.71 21.28 -2.95
CA ILE A 265 -0.29 20.04 -3.61
C ILE A 265 -1.53 19.23 -4.03
N ILE A 266 -2.50 19.08 -3.13
CA ILE A 266 -3.74 18.34 -3.43
C ILE A 266 -4.54 19.04 -4.53
N ASP A 267 -4.65 20.37 -4.49
CA ASP A 267 -5.36 21.12 -5.52
C ASP A 267 -4.70 20.99 -6.89
N PHE A 268 -3.36 21.00 -6.94
CA PHE A 268 -2.64 20.70 -8.18
C PHE A 268 -2.93 19.27 -8.68
N LEU A 269 -2.85 18.27 -7.81
CA LEU A 269 -3.02 16.86 -8.18
C LEU A 269 -4.44 16.57 -8.69
N LYS A 270 -5.48 17.21 -8.14
CA LYS A 270 -6.87 17.06 -8.60
C LYS A 270 -7.05 17.31 -10.09
N TYR A 271 -6.29 18.24 -10.66
CA TYR A 271 -6.39 18.61 -12.08
C TYR A 271 -5.35 17.93 -12.97
N ASN A 272 -4.31 17.30 -12.40
CA ASN A 272 -3.18 16.76 -13.14
C ASN A 272 -3.09 15.25 -13.12
N MET A 273 -3.72 14.56 -12.16
CA MET A 273 -3.72 13.09 -12.10
C MET A 273 -4.63 12.49 -13.19
N ARG A 274 -4.03 12.11 -14.30
CA ARG A 274 -4.74 11.56 -15.48
C ARG A 274 -5.63 10.37 -15.12
N SER A 275 -5.18 9.51 -14.21
CA SER A 275 -5.95 8.34 -13.75
C SER A 275 -7.21 8.68 -12.94
N GLN A 276 -7.37 9.93 -12.53
CA GLN A 276 -8.56 10.41 -11.83
C GLN A 276 -9.40 11.33 -12.73
N VAL A 277 -8.75 12.13 -13.56
CA VAL A 277 -9.41 13.04 -14.49
C VAL A 277 -10.16 12.26 -15.58
N PHE A 278 -9.57 11.17 -16.08
CA PHE A 278 -10.12 10.39 -17.20
C PHE A 278 -10.72 9.03 -16.81
N ALA A 279 -10.95 8.80 -15.53
CA ALA A 279 -11.58 7.59 -15.04
C ALA A 279 -12.85 7.89 -14.25
N LYS A 280 -13.78 6.93 -14.26
CA LYS A 280 -14.95 6.94 -13.38
C LYS A 280 -14.50 7.02 -11.92
N SER A 281 -15.21 7.83 -11.12
CA SER A 281 -14.88 7.97 -9.70
C SER A 281 -15.17 6.70 -8.90
N LEU A 282 -14.60 6.61 -7.71
CA LEU A 282 -14.86 5.53 -6.76
C LEU A 282 -16.35 5.43 -6.46
N GLN A 283 -16.90 4.22 -6.41
CA GLN A 283 -18.32 3.99 -6.18
C GLN A 283 -18.74 4.50 -4.80
N LEU A 284 -19.92 5.12 -4.73
CA LEU A 284 -20.38 5.80 -3.52
C LEU A 284 -20.55 4.85 -2.33
N GLN A 285 -20.96 3.62 -2.54
CA GLN A 285 -21.05 2.62 -1.48
C GLN A 285 -19.69 2.34 -0.82
N LEU A 286 -18.60 2.33 -1.62
CA LEU A 286 -17.24 2.15 -1.09
C LEU A 286 -16.79 3.38 -0.30
N VAL A 287 -17.16 4.57 -0.75
CA VAL A 287 -16.88 5.84 -0.04
C VAL A 287 -17.60 5.87 1.31
N ILE A 288 -18.88 5.52 1.34
CA ILE A 288 -19.68 5.46 2.58
C ILE A 288 -19.14 4.37 3.52
N GLY A 289 -18.83 3.20 2.98
CA GLY A 289 -18.20 2.13 3.74
C GLY A 289 -16.81 2.52 4.28
N ALA A 290 -16.03 3.31 3.53
CA ALA A 290 -14.74 3.81 3.99
C ALA A 290 -14.90 4.82 5.14
N LEU A 291 -15.91 5.69 5.11
CA LEU A 291 -16.24 6.58 6.24
C LEU A 291 -16.52 5.79 7.52
N LYS A 292 -17.31 4.71 7.43
CA LYS A 292 -17.60 3.85 8.61
C LYS A 292 -16.34 3.16 9.12
N ARG A 293 -15.49 2.66 8.23
CA ARG A 293 -14.21 2.02 8.60
C ARG A 293 -13.27 3.00 9.28
N LEU A 294 -13.15 4.22 8.75
CA LEU A 294 -12.32 5.27 9.35
C LEU A 294 -12.85 5.69 10.73
N ASP A 295 -14.17 5.81 10.89
CA ASP A 295 -14.81 6.03 12.19
C ASP A 295 -14.43 4.94 13.20
N MET A 296 -14.47 3.66 12.79
CA MET A 296 -14.07 2.54 13.65
C MET A 296 -12.58 2.58 13.99
N LEU A 297 -11.69 2.93 13.06
CA LEU A 297 -10.26 3.11 13.37
C LEU A 297 -10.03 4.15 14.46
N ARG A 298 -10.80 5.23 14.41
CA ARG A 298 -10.70 6.36 15.35
C ARG A 298 -11.31 6.03 16.72
N THR A 299 -12.47 5.39 16.73
CA THR A 299 -13.29 5.23 17.96
C THR A 299 -13.11 3.89 18.66
N ARG A 300 -12.44 2.91 18.02
CA ARG A 300 -12.27 1.54 18.53
C ARG A 300 -10.81 1.09 18.55
N PRO A 301 -9.98 1.67 19.42
CA PRO A 301 -8.56 1.31 19.53
C PRO A 301 -8.32 -0.15 19.88
N GLU A 302 -9.32 -0.83 20.48
CA GLU A 302 -9.26 -2.26 20.79
C GLU A 302 -9.08 -3.15 19.55
N ILE A 303 -9.53 -2.71 18.37
CA ILE A 303 -9.32 -3.43 17.10
C ILE A 303 -7.82 -3.51 16.80
N ARG A 304 -7.10 -2.39 16.90
CA ARG A 304 -5.64 -2.33 16.69
C ARG A 304 -4.89 -3.06 17.81
N THR A 305 -5.32 -2.91 19.06
CA THR A 305 -4.76 -3.65 20.20
C THR A 305 -4.87 -5.17 20.00
N LYS A 306 -6.02 -5.65 19.49
CA LYS A 306 -6.21 -7.06 19.15
C LYS A 306 -5.25 -7.52 18.05
N LEU A 307 -5.07 -6.72 16.99
CA LEU A 307 -4.10 -7.01 15.94
C LEU A 307 -2.71 -7.22 16.54
N TRP A 308 -2.20 -6.26 17.31
CA TRP A 308 -0.84 -6.33 17.86
C TRP A 308 -0.65 -7.46 18.86
N ARG A 309 -1.66 -7.79 19.64
CA ARG A 309 -1.65 -8.99 20.48
C ARG A 309 -1.47 -10.27 19.65
N ASN A 310 -2.20 -10.39 18.55
CA ASN A 310 -2.12 -11.54 17.66
C ASN A 310 -0.77 -11.60 16.92
N VAL A 311 -0.27 -10.45 16.45
CA VAL A 311 1.05 -10.32 15.82
C VAL A 311 2.15 -10.78 16.78
N LYS A 312 2.13 -10.29 18.02
CA LYS A 312 3.10 -10.69 19.04
C LYS A 312 3.07 -12.20 19.31
N ALA A 313 1.89 -12.77 19.46
CA ALA A 313 1.74 -14.21 19.68
C ALA A 313 2.26 -15.03 18.50
N LEU A 314 1.90 -14.65 17.27
CA LEU A 314 2.37 -15.33 16.05
C LEU A 314 3.88 -15.24 15.89
N GLN A 315 4.44 -14.03 15.97
CA GLN A 315 5.87 -13.81 15.77
C GLN A 315 6.72 -14.46 16.87
N SER A 316 6.28 -14.44 18.13
CA SER A 316 6.95 -15.18 19.20
C SER A 316 6.90 -16.68 18.94
N GLY A 317 5.71 -17.25 18.67
CA GLY A 317 5.57 -18.69 18.47
C GLY A 317 6.37 -19.22 17.26
N LEU A 318 6.47 -18.42 16.18
CA LEU A 318 7.32 -18.77 15.04
C LEU A 318 8.83 -18.69 15.37
N LYS A 319 9.26 -17.67 16.11
CA LYS A 319 10.66 -17.54 16.55
C LYS A 319 11.06 -18.68 17.52
N ASP A 320 10.15 -19.07 18.42
CA ASP A 320 10.38 -20.20 19.35
C ASP A 320 10.54 -21.54 18.59
N GLN A 321 10.02 -21.61 17.37
CA GLN A 321 10.19 -22.75 16.46
C GLN A 321 11.32 -22.52 15.44
N GLU A 322 12.19 -21.55 15.67
CA GLU A 322 13.37 -21.25 14.84
C GLU A 322 13.06 -20.82 13.39
N PHE A 323 11.84 -20.33 13.11
CA PHE A 323 11.55 -19.74 11.80
C PHE A 323 12.26 -18.38 11.65
N ASP A 324 12.86 -18.17 10.49
CA ASP A 324 13.46 -16.90 10.11
C ASP A 324 12.36 -15.90 9.66
N LEU A 325 12.14 -14.88 10.45
CA LEU A 325 11.18 -13.80 10.17
C LEU A 325 11.86 -12.52 9.66
N GLY A 326 13.18 -12.55 9.47
CA GLY A 326 13.94 -11.33 9.18
C GLY A 326 13.83 -10.30 10.32
N THR A 327 13.82 -9.04 9.94
CA THR A 327 13.75 -7.88 10.84
C THR A 327 12.37 -7.24 10.90
N THR A 328 11.29 -8.05 10.80
CA THR A 328 9.92 -7.52 10.79
C THR A 328 9.61 -6.64 12.02
N GLN A 329 9.00 -5.49 11.78
CA GLN A 329 8.63 -4.47 12.77
C GLN A 329 7.17 -4.02 12.59
N SER A 330 6.36 -4.82 11.90
CA SER A 330 4.97 -4.50 11.58
C SER A 330 4.05 -5.71 11.77
N CYS A 331 2.79 -5.55 11.41
CA CYS A 331 1.82 -6.66 11.39
C CYS A 331 2.07 -7.67 10.27
N VAL A 332 2.89 -7.32 9.29
CA VAL A 332 3.32 -8.24 8.24
C VAL A 332 4.40 -9.17 8.81
N THR A 333 4.16 -10.47 8.73
CA THR A 333 5.05 -11.48 9.30
C THR A 333 5.56 -12.39 8.18
N PRO A 334 6.68 -12.06 7.54
CA PRO A 334 7.29 -12.92 6.53
C PRO A 334 7.93 -14.13 7.19
N VAL A 335 7.95 -15.25 6.49
CA VAL A 335 8.74 -16.43 6.85
C VAL A 335 9.72 -16.71 5.72
N PHE A 336 11.01 -16.51 5.98
CA PHE A 336 12.06 -16.73 5.00
C PHE A 336 12.46 -18.21 4.97
N LEU A 337 12.24 -18.86 3.85
CA LEU A 337 12.62 -20.26 3.66
C LEU A 337 13.93 -20.34 2.88
N LYS A 338 14.90 -21.09 3.42
CA LYS A 338 16.13 -21.43 2.72
C LYS A 338 15.84 -22.62 1.80
N GLY A 339 15.84 -22.41 0.51
CA GLY A 339 15.72 -23.52 -0.46
C GLY A 339 14.85 -23.22 -1.67
N SER A 340 14.62 -24.28 -2.46
CA SER A 340 13.89 -24.22 -3.72
C SER A 340 12.37 -24.11 -3.50
N ILE A 341 11.63 -23.90 -4.60
CA ILE A 341 10.16 -23.97 -4.67
C ILE A 341 9.59 -25.24 -4.00
N GLN A 342 10.34 -26.32 -3.92
CA GLN A 342 9.94 -27.55 -3.21
C GLN A 342 9.73 -27.30 -1.71
N ALA A 343 10.52 -26.43 -1.06
CA ALA A 343 10.31 -26.06 0.33
C ALA A 343 8.99 -25.29 0.53
N VAL A 344 8.64 -24.39 -0.39
CA VAL A 344 7.36 -23.68 -0.40
C VAL A 344 6.20 -24.66 -0.61
N SER A 345 6.34 -25.60 -1.52
CA SER A 345 5.36 -26.66 -1.79
C SER A 345 5.12 -27.54 -0.55
N TYR A 346 6.17 -27.93 0.13
CA TYR A 346 6.09 -28.73 1.36
C TYR A 346 5.35 -27.98 2.49
N THR A 347 5.66 -26.72 2.69
CA THR A 347 5.04 -25.89 3.75
C THR A 347 3.52 -25.76 3.55
N HIS A 348 3.08 -25.56 2.32
CA HIS A 348 1.66 -25.46 1.98
C HIS A 348 0.90 -26.80 2.05
N LEU A 349 1.59 -27.91 1.83
CA LEU A 349 0.99 -29.23 1.88
C LEU A 349 0.85 -29.79 3.32
N THR A 350 1.70 -29.35 4.24
CA THR A 350 1.75 -29.91 5.60
C THR A 350 1.01 -29.09 6.66
N LEU A 351 0.91 -27.76 6.50
CA LEU A 351 0.21 -26.89 7.44
C LEU A 351 -1.30 -27.15 7.57
N PRO A 352 -2.04 -27.62 6.56
CA PRO A 352 -3.46 -27.90 6.70
C PRO A 352 -3.83 -29.20 7.43
N THR A 353 -2.87 -30.11 7.65
CA THR A 353 -3.19 -31.46 8.14
C THR A 353 -2.98 -31.68 9.63
N THR A 354 -2.35 -30.77 10.32
CA THR A 354 -2.17 -30.83 11.78
C THR A 354 -3.08 -29.86 12.52
N GLY A 355 -4.38 -30.07 12.37
CA GLY A 355 -5.40 -29.46 13.22
C GLY A 355 -5.44 -30.21 14.55
N SER A 356 -4.52 -29.91 15.43
CA SER A 356 -4.63 -30.15 16.86
C SER A 356 -3.48 -29.44 17.58
N VAL A 357 -3.70 -28.22 17.94
CA VAL A 357 -3.38 -27.64 19.26
C VAL A 357 -4.38 -26.51 19.51
#